data_7c5805e5240c5c49d02fc882bc8ff207
#
_entry.id   7c5805e5240c5c49d02fc882bc8ff207
#
_cell.length_a   1.000
_cell.length_b   1.000
_cell.length_c   1.000
_cell.angle_alpha   90.00
_cell.angle_beta   90.00
_cell.angle_gamma   90.00
#
_symmetry.space_group_name_H-M   'P 1'
#
loop_
_entity.id
_entity.type
_entity.pdbx_description
1 polymer ?
#
loop_
_entity_poly.entity_id
_entity_poly.type
_entity_poly.pdbx_seq_one_letter_code
_entity_poly.pdbx_strand_id
1 'polypeptide(L)'
;MNMLTKSWERWGLAVGRIIIGYLWFTQLQWKMPPTFGCLPGFAVGDLAHPQGLCGWTGVMARYSILPLHQSFVQDIVLPNISWMGWGIWLMEVFLAVSLLLGLFTRLGGLVGIVQAANLYLGLSAAPNEWYWAYGMLITLQLIFFFIAPGRTLGVDQYLIKTLQPRADNGNKLAQALLLLM
;
A
#
# COMPACT_ATOMS: atom_id res chain seq x y z
N MET A 1 28.28 19.08 -3.95
CA MET A 1 27.73 17.74 -3.64
C MET A 1 28.02 16.84 -4.82
N ASN A 2 28.93 15.87 -4.66
CA ASN A 2 29.46 15.05 -5.76
C ASN A 2 28.40 14.18 -6.44
N MET A 3 28.51 14.01 -7.78
CA MET A 3 27.62 13.14 -8.57
C MET A 3 27.54 11.70 -8.03
N LEU A 4 28.61 11.21 -7.42
CA LEU A 4 28.67 9.87 -6.82
C LEU A 4 27.74 9.73 -5.61
N THR A 5 27.67 10.70 -4.71
CA THR A 5 26.75 10.65 -3.54
C THR A 5 25.29 10.62 -4.00
N LYS A 6 24.94 11.41 -5.00
CA LYS A 6 23.59 11.44 -5.60
C LYS A 6 23.17 10.12 -6.27
N SER A 7 24.16 9.34 -6.72
CA SER A 7 23.92 8.00 -7.28
C SER A 7 23.55 6.98 -6.17
N TRP A 8 24.31 6.94 -5.09
CA TRP A 8 24.06 6.00 -3.97
C TRP A 8 22.72 6.23 -3.29
N GLU A 9 22.33 7.50 -3.09
CA GLU A 9 21.01 7.87 -2.54
C GLU A 9 19.87 7.29 -3.38
N ARG A 10 19.93 7.44 -4.69
CA ARG A 10 18.92 6.91 -5.61
C ARG A 10 18.84 5.38 -5.59
N TRP A 11 19.96 4.71 -5.54
CA TRP A 11 20.03 3.26 -5.45
C TRP A 11 19.47 2.75 -4.14
N GLY A 12 19.84 3.37 -3.02
CA GLY A 12 19.30 3.04 -1.70
C GLY A 12 17.78 3.14 -1.65
N LEU A 13 17.21 4.21 -2.22
CA LEU A 13 15.76 4.38 -2.28
C LEU A 13 15.09 3.36 -3.21
N ALA A 14 15.72 3.00 -4.34
CA ALA A 14 15.19 1.98 -5.23
C ALA A 14 15.16 0.60 -4.57
N VAL A 15 16.21 0.25 -3.83
CA VAL A 15 16.28 -1.01 -3.04
C VAL A 15 15.22 -1.00 -1.94
N GLY A 16 15.12 0.10 -1.17
CA GLY A 16 14.10 0.26 -0.12
C GLY A 16 12.68 0.09 -0.67
N ARG A 17 12.40 0.65 -1.85
CA ARG A 17 11.12 0.48 -2.55
C ARG A 17 10.84 -1.00 -2.87
N ILE A 18 11.84 -1.73 -3.39
CA ILE A 18 11.69 -3.15 -3.74
C ILE A 18 11.40 -3.96 -2.47
N ILE A 19 12.11 -3.70 -1.36
CA ILE A 19 11.87 -4.38 -0.09
C ILE A 19 10.43 -4.13 0.39
N ILE A 20 9.96 -2.90 0.38
CA ILE A 20 8.58 -2.58 0.79
C ILE A 20 7.56 -3.20 -0.16
N GLY A 21 7.82 -3.21 -1.47
CA GLY A 21 6.98 -3.92 -2.44
C GLY A 21 6.89 -5.42 -2.16
N TYR A 22 8.01 -6.04 -1.79
CA TYR A 22 8.03 -7.44 -1.38
C TYR A 22 7.24 -7.69 -0.08
N LEU A 23 7.33 -6.79 0.91
CA LEU A 23 6.53 -6.90 2.13
C LEU A 23 5.03 -6.81 1.82
N TRP A 24 4.58 -5.90 0.94
CA TRP A 24 3.20 -5.88 0.48
C TRP A 24 2.80 -7.18 -0.24
N PHE A 25 3.68 -7.73 -1.07
CA PHE A 25 3.43 -9.01 -1.75
C PHE A 25 3.22 -10.17 -0.76
N THR A 26 4.02 -10.25 0.31
CA THR A 26 3.88 -11.31 1.33
C THR A 26 2.53 -11.22 2.06
N GLN A 27 1.92 -10.04 2.15
CA GLN A 27 0.62 -9.85 2.78
C GLN A 27 -0.55 -10.42 1.95
N LEU A 28 -0.37 -10.67 0.66
CA LEU A 28 -1.44 -11.18 -0.21
C LEU A 28 -1.78 -12.65 0.05
N GLN A 29 -0.81 -13.45 0.47
CA GLN A 29 -0.91 -14.91 0.51
C GLN A 29 -1.99 -15.42 1.48
N TRP A 30 -2.11 -14.80 2.64
CA TRP A 30 -3.03 -15.25 3.69
C TRP A 30 -4.46 -14.68 3.55
N LYS A 31 -4.69 -13.78 2.59
CA LYS A 31 -5.99 -13.16 2.30
C LYS A 31 -6.41 -13.30 0.84
N MET A 32 -6.16 -14.49 0.26
CA MET A 32 -6.48 -14.77 -1.14
C MET A 32 -7.99 -14.89 -1.39
N PRO A 33 -8.50 -14.30 -2.50
CA PRO A 33 -9.84 -14.54 -2.95
C PRO A 33 -10.08 -16.04 -3.28
N PRO A 34 -11.33 -16.53 -3.25
CA PRO A 34 -12.57 -15.82 -2.93
C PRO A 34 -12.87 -15.76 -1.44
N THR A 35 -12.19 -16.54 -0.62
CA THR A 35 -12.44 -16.65 0.82
C THR A 35 -11.79 -15.58 1.65
N PHE A 36 -10.76 -14.91 1.13
CA PHE A 36 -9.94 -13.92 1.84
C PHE A 36 -9.36 -14.44 3.17
N GLY A 37 -9.16 -15.76 3.27
CA GLY A 37 -8.76 -16.43 4.50
C GLY A 37 -9.85 -16.45 5.60
N CYS A 38 -11.08 -16.08 5.25
CA CYS A 38 -12.22 -16.14 6.14
C CYS A 38 -12.73 -17.58 6.28
N LEU A 39 -12.62 -18.18 7.45
CA LEU A 39 -13.09 -19.54 7.70
C LEU A 39 -14.58 -19.57 8.08
N PRO A 40 -15.37 -20.55 7.59
CA PRO A 40 -16.74 -20.74 8.02
C PRO A 40 -16.82 -20.96 9.53
N GLY A 41 -17.69 -20.21 10.21
CA GLY A 41 -17.88 -20.33 11.67
C GLY A 41 -16.86 -19.56 12.51
N PHE A 42 -15.93 -18.81 11.89
CA PHE A 42 -15.00 -17.97 12.62
C PHE A 42 -15.73 -16.76 13.22
N ALA A 43 -15.67 -16.63 14.55
CA ALA A 43 -16.27 -15.47 15.20
C ALA A 43 -15.50 -14.22 14.78
N VAL A 44 -16.20 -13.29 14.15
CA VAL A 44 -15.65 -11.99 13.79
C VAL A 44 -15.11 -11.32 15.05
N GLY A 45 -13.80 -11.07 15.07
CA GLY A 45 -13.16 -10.44 16.22
C GLY A 45 -12.60 -11.39 17.28
N ASP A 46 -12.34 -12.66 16.95
CA ASP A 46 -11.46 -13.48 17.78
C ASP A 46 -10.06 -12.86 17.76
N LEU A 47 -9.74 -12.22 18.88
CA LEU A 47 -8.49 -11.46 19.04
C LEU A 47 -7.30 -12.34 19.40
N ALA A 48 -7.56 -13.55 19.85
CA ALA A 48 -6.49 -14.47 20.24
C ALA A 48 -5.76 -15.00 18.99
N HIS A 49 -6.50 -15.21 17.90
CA HIS A 49 -5.95 -15.73 16.66
C HIS A 49 -6.69 -15.12 15.45
N PRO A 50 -6.48 -13.85 15.10
CA PRO A 50 -7.13 -13.25 13.94
C PRO A 50 -6.64 -13.95 12.67
N GLN A 51 -7.55 -14.62 11.97
CA GLN A 51 -7.23 -15.30 10.72
C GLN A 51 -7.95 -14.63 9.55
N GLY A 52 -7.24 -14.55 8.43
CA GLY A 52 -7.76 -13.97 7.21
C GLY A 52 -8.13 -12.49 7.31
N LEU A 53 -8.68 -11.97 6.23
CA LEU A 53 -9.09 -10.57 6.18
C LEU A 53 -10.26 -10.28 7.13
N CYS A 54 -11.17 -11.24 7.33
CA CYS A 54 -12.30 -11.10 8.26
C CYS A 54 -11.85 -10.91 9.71
N GLY A 55 -10.89 -11.73 10.16
CA GLY A 55 -10.38 -11.63 11.53
C GLY A 55 -9.72 -10.28 11.79
N TRP A 56 -8.82 -9.87 10.90
CA TRP A 56 -8.14 -8.57 11.03
C TRP A 56 -9.09 -7.38 10.87
N THR A 57 -10.09 -7.46 9.99
CA THR A 57 -11.13 -6.41 9.89
C THR A 57 -11.96 -6.35 11.16
N GLY A 58 -12.25 -7.49 11.80
CA GLY A 58 -12.89 -7.54 13.10
C GLY A 58 -12.06 -6.90 14.23
N VAL A 59 -10.74 -7.13 14.22
CA VAL A 59 -9.80 -6.42 15.13
C VAL A 59 -9.85 -4.92 14.90
N MET A 60 -9.82 -4.46 13.64
CA MET A 60 -9.94 -3.04 13.31
C MET A 60 -11.28 -2.45 13.78
N ALA A 61 -12.39 -3.15 13.61
CA ALA A 61 -13.71 -2.73 14.08
C ALA A 61 -13.77 -2.56 15.60
N ARG A 62 -12.94 -3.26 16.36
CA ARG A 62 -12.92 -3.20 17.81
C ARG A 62 -11.92 -2.19 18.38
N TYR A 63 -10.75 -2.05 17.76
CA TYR A 63 -9.61 -1.31 18.30
C TYR A 63 -9.26 -0.04 17.54
N SER A 64 -10.05 0.36 16.57
CA SER A 64 -9.80 1.61 15.84
C SER A 64 -9.75 2.80 16.79
N ILE A 65 -8.69 3.60 16.64
CA ILE A 65 -8.47 4.80 17.47
C ILE A 65 -9.38 5.97 17.09
N LEU A 66 -10.06 5.91 15.94
CA LEU A 66 -10.97 6.95 15.46
C LEU A 66 -12.39 6.38 15.38
N PRO A 67 -13.37 6.92 16.14
CA PRO A 67 -14.74 6.41 16.15
C PRO A 67 -15.40 6.34 14.78
N LEU A 68 -15.17 7.35 13.94
CA LEU A 68 -15.70 7.37 12.57
C LEU A 68 -15.14 6.20 11.73
N HIS A 69 -13.85 5.92 11.85
CA HIS A 69 -13.22 4.78 11.16
C HIS A 69 -13.73 3.45 11.73
N GLN A 70 -13.91 3.38 13.05
CA GLN A 70 -14.48 2.19 13.71
C GLN A 70 -15.88 1.87 13.17
N SER A 71 -16.80 2.84 13.15
CA SER A 71 -18.16 2.65 12.60
C SER A 71 -18.11 2.29 11.12
N PHE A 72 -17.25 2.94 10.32
CA PHE A 72 -17.08 2.58 8.91
C PHE A 72 -16.66 1.11 8.71
N VAL A 73 -15.69 0.65 9.51
CA VAL A 73 -15.22 -0.75 9.42
C VAL A 73 -16.30 -1.71 9.90
N GLN A 74 -16.95 -1.41 11.04
CA GLN A 74 -17.94 -2.28 11.66
C GLN A 74 -19.24 -2.37 10.85
N ASP A 75 -19.76 -1.24 10.36
CA ASP A 75 -21.10 -1.15 9.80
C ASP A 75 -21.12 -1.29 8.28
N ILE A 76 -19.97 -1.00 7.61
CA ILE A 76 -19.88 -1.02 6.16
C ILE A 76 -18.92 -2.10 5.66
N VAL A 77 -17.65 -2.11 6.12
CA VAL A 77 -16.65 -3.02 5.55
C VAL A 77 -16.94 -4.46 5.93
N LEU A 78 -17.15 -4.71 7.19
CA LEU A 78 -17.27 -6.07 7.74
C LEU A 78 -18.48 -6.84 7.20
N PRO A 79 -19.70 -6.27 7.16
CA PRO A 79 -20.86 -6.95 6.57
C PRO A 79 -20.72 -7.21 5.06
N ASN A 80 -19.89 -6.43 4.40
CA ASN A 80 -19.69 -6.47 2.95
C ASN A 80 -18.32 -7.04 2.53
N ILE A 81 -17.67 -7.78 3.42
CA ILE A 81 -16.29 -8.26 3.21
C ILE A 81 -16.15 -9.13 1.95
N SER A 82 -17.20 -9.83 1.54
CA SER A 82 -17.22 -10.70 0.37
C SER A 82 -16.90 -9.98 -0.94
N TRP A 83 -17.32 -8.72 -1.08
CA TRP A 83 -17.01 -7.90 -2.26
C TRP A 83 -15.99 -6.79 -1.95
N MET A 84 -16.03 -6.18 -0.76
CA MET A 84 -15.03 -5.18 -0.36
C MET A 84 -13.63 -5.78 -0.19
N GLY A 85 -13.55 -7.05 0.18
CA GLY A 85 -12.31 -7.80 0.23
C GLY A 85 -11.56 -7.81 -1.11
N TRP A 86 -12.28 -7.86 -2.24
CA TRP A 86 -11.66 -7.71 -3.56
C TRP A 86 -11.01 -6.34 -3.74
N GLY A 87 -11.67 -5.27 -3.31
CA GLY A 87 -11.11 -3.92 -3.37
C GLY A 87 -9.83 -3.80 -2.55
N ILE A 88 -9.84 -4.30 -1.33
CA ILE A 88 -8.68 -4.31 -0.44
C ILE A 88 -7.53 -5.14 -1.04
N TRP A 89 -7.83 -6.35 -1.50
CA TRP A 89 -6.83 -7.24 -2.07
C TRP A 89 -6.22 -6.68 -3.36
N LEU A 90 -7.04 -6.18 -4.28
CA LEU A 90 -6.57 -5.55 -5.53
C LEU A 90 -5.73 -4.31 -5.28
N MET A 91 -6.09 -3.49 -4.29
CA MET A 91 -5.30 -2.34 -3.87
C MET A 91 -3.90 -2.77 -3.39
N GLU A 92 -3.81 -3.82 -2.59
CA GLU A 92 -2.52 -4.33 -2.12
C GLU A 92 -1.72 -5.05 -3.22
N VAL A 93 -2.38 -5.74 -4.17
CA VAL A 93 -1.74 -6.24 -5.39
C VAL A 93 -1.13 -5.09 -6.18
N PHE A 94 -1.90 -4.01 -6.38
CA PHE A 94 -1.39 -2.81 -7.05
C PHE A 94 -0.17 -2.24 -6.32
N LEU A 95 -0.19 -2.13 -4.99
CA LEU A 95 0.95 -1.67 -4.18
C LEU A 95 2.17 -2.56 -4.37
N ALA A 96 2.00 -3.87 -4.26
CA ALA A 96 3.08 -4.84 -4.45
C ALA A 96 3.70 -4.71 -5.85
N VAL A 97 2.89 -4.73 -6.90
CA VAL A 97 3.34 -4.63 -8.30
C VAL A 97 3.99 -3.27 -8.58
N SER A 98 3.33 -2.17 -8.18
CA SER A 98 3.85 -0.82 -8.35
C SER A 98 5.24 -0.65 -7.74
N LEU A 99 5.39 -1.08 -6.49
CA LEU A 99 6.64 -0.91 -5.76
C LEU A 99 7.71 -1.93 -6.18
N LEU A 100 7.38 -3.18 -6.46
CA LEU A 100 8.35 -4.17 -6.94
C LEU A 100 8.92 -3.77 -8.30
N LEU A 101 8.05 -3.48 -9.27
CA LEU A 101 8.46 -3.17 -10.62
C LEU A 101 8.92 -1.72 -10.81
N GLY A 102 8.59 -0.83 -9.88
CA GLY A 102 8.81 0.60 -10.03
C GLY A 102 7.96 1.21 -11.13
N LEU A 103 6.68 0.84 -11.15
CA LEU A 103 5.68 1.28 -12.11
C LEU A 103 4.66 2.19 -11.43
N PHE A 104 4.48 3.41 -11.91
CA PHE A 104 3.61 4.43 -11.29
C PHE A 104 3.92 4.64 -9.81
N THR A 105 5.19 4.78 -9.47
CA THR A 105 5.65 4.75 -8.07
C THR A 105 5.10 5.86 -7.21
N ARG A 106 4.79 7.03 -7.76
CA ARG A 106 4.10 8.10 -7.02
C ARG A 106 2.67 7.70 -6.67
N LEU A 107 1.94 7.14 -7.64
CA LEU A 107 0.59 6.63 -7.37
C LEU A 107 0.64 5.49 -6.34
N GLY A 108 1.59 4.57 -6.48
CA GLY A 108 1.84 3.52 -5.49
C GLY A 108 2.12 4.10 -4.09
N GLY A 109 2.97 5.11 -3.99
CA GLY A 109 3.22 5.82 -2.75
C GLY A 109 1.96 6.44 -2.16
N LEU A 110 1.14 7.14 -2.97
CA LEU A 110 -0.12 7.74 -2.52
C LEU A 110 -1.12 6.70 -2.01
N VAL A 111 -1.36 5.65 -2.78
CA VAL A 111 -2.25 4.55 -2.37
C VAL A 111 -1.70 3.86 -1.12
N GLY A 112 -0.38 3.70 -1.03
CA GLY A 112 0.30 3.14 0.13
C GLY A 112 0.15 4.00 1.38
N ILE A 113 0.16 5.33 1.27
CA ILE A 113 -0.14 6.24 2.39
C ILE A 113 -1.55 5.99 2.91
N VAL A 114 -2.53 5.93 2.01
CA VAL A 114 -3.94 5.71 2.39
C VAL A 114 -4.11 4.36 3.08
N GLN A 115 -3.54 3.29 2.53
CA GLN A 115 -3.64 1.95 3.12
C GLN A 115 -2.88 1.85 4.45
N ALA A 116 -1.67 2.40 4.54
CA ALA A 116 -0.91 2.40 5.78
C ALA A 116 -1.59 3.23 6.88
N ALA A 117 -2.22 4.36 6.52
CA ALA A 117 -3.03 5.15 7.44
C ALA A 117 -4.28 4.39 7.91
N ASN A 118 -4.96 3.67 7.01
CA ASN A 118 -6.08 2.79 7.36
C ASN A 118 -5.64 1.71 8.38
N LEU A 119 -4.49 1.05 8.15
CA LEU A 119 -3.94 0.08 9.09
C LEU A 119 -3.56 0.73 10.43
N TYR A 120 -2.93 1.91 10.40
CA TYR A 120 -2.60 2.65 11.62
C TYR A 120 -3.85 2.99 12.44
N LEU A 121 -4.87 3.56 11.80
CA LEU A 121 -6.13 3.90 12.45
C LEU A 121 -6.83 2.68 13.06
N GLY A 122 -6.80 1.56 12.37
CA GLY A 122 -7.52 0.36 12.77
C GLY A 122 -6.79 -0.53 13.77
N LEU A 123 -5.46 -0.60 13.71
CA LEU A 123 -4.70 -1.63 14.42
C LEU A 123 -3.72 -1.08 15.46
N SER A 124 -3.41 0.21 15.45
CA SER A 124 -2.36 0.76 16.34
C SER A 124 -2.67 0.63 17.85
N ALA A 125 -3.93 0.48 18.24
CA ALA A 125 -4.36 0.23 19.62
C ALA A 125 -4.69 -1.23 19.90
N ALA A 126 -4.54 -2.14 18.91
CA ALA A 126 -4.83 -3.55 19.11
C ALA A 126 -3.75 -4.22 19.98
N PRO A 127 -4.13 -5.18 20.86
CA PRO A 127 -3.17 -5.91 21.68
C PRO A 127 -2.15 -6.65 20.82
N ASN A 128 -0.89 -6.65 21.27
CA ASN A 128 0.25 -7.28 20.61
C ASN A 128 0.61 -6.69 19.23
N GLU A 129 -0.06 -5.62 18.80
CA GLU A 129 0.32 -4.88 17.58
C GLU A 129 1.37 -3.80 17.88
N TRP A 130 2.26 -3.61 16.92
CA TRP A 130 3.34 -2.65 17.04
C TRP A 130 3.01 -1.39 16.23
N TYR A 131 2.42 -0.39 16.85
CA TYR A 131 1.96 0.85 16.20
C TYR A 131 3.08 1.57 15.40
N TRP A 132 4.34 1.40 15.81
CA TRP A 132 5.51 1.95 15.12
C TRP A 132 5.63 1.42 13.68
N ALA A 133 5.30 0.15 13.45
CA ALA A 133 5.39 -0.46 12.12
C ALA A 133 4.53 0.30 11.10
N TYR A 134 3.32 0.65 11.51
CA TYR A 134 2.40 1.42 10.66
C TYR A 134 2.88 2.85 10.43
N GLY A 135 3.42 3.52 11.46
CA GLY A 135 4.02 4.85 11.34
C GLY A 135 5.23 4.87 10.40
N MET A 136 6.13 3.88 10.52
CA MET A 136 7.25 3.72 9.59
C MET A 136 6.77 3.45 8.17
N LEU A 137 5.73 2.63 7.99
CA LEU A 137 5.17 2.33 6.68
C LEU A 137 4.60 3.58 6.02
N ILE A 138 3.85 4.41 6.75
CA ILE A 138 3.37 5.72 6.26
C ILE A 138 4.54 6.59 5.82
N THR A 139 5.58 6.69 6.64
CA THR A 139 6.76 7.52 6.36
C THR A 139 7.45 7.07 5.06
N LEU A 140 7.64 5.77 4.87
CA LEU A 140 8.26 5.22 3.66
C LEU A 140 7.39 5.48 2.41
N GLN A 141 6.08 5.35 2.52
CA GLN A 141 5.18 5.64 1.41
C GLN A 141 5.17 7.14 1.06
N LEU A 142 5.25 8.03 2.05
CA LEU A 142 5.44 9.47 1.83
C LEU A 142 6.74 9.75 1.05
N ILE A 143 7.84 9.13 1.45
CA ILE A 143 9.12 9.24 0.74
C ILE A 143 8.98 8.79 -0.71
N PHE A 144 8.32 7.65 -0.97
CA PHE A 144 8.12 7.14 -2.34
C PHE A 144 7.22 8.04 -3.17
N PHE A 145 6.19 8.62 -2.58
CA PHE A 145 5.33 9.59 -3.24
C PHE A 145 6.10 10.85 -3.69
N PHE A 146 6.91 11.42 -2.82
CA PHE A 146 7.64 12.66 -3.16
C PHE A 146 8.85 12.42 -4.06
N ILE A 147 9.60 11.35 -3.85
CA ILE A 147 10.89 11.11 -4.54
C ILE A 147 10.72 10.32 -5.82
N ALA A 148 9.64 9.52 -5.96
CA ALA A 148 9.38 8.65 -7.11
C ALA A 148 10.58 7.72 -7.45
N PRO A 149 10.96 6.78 -6.56
CA PRO A 149 12.17 5.97 -6.73
C PRO A 149 12.10 4.98 -7.90
N GLY A 150 10.95 4.80 -8.56
CA GLY A 150 10.79 4.05 -9.80
C GLY A 150 11.53 4.62 -11.00
N ARG A 151 11.93 5.90 -10.89
CA ARG A 151 12.81 6.56 -11.87
C ARG A 151 14.24 6.03 -11.83
N THR A 152 14.56 5.20 -10.84
CA THR A 152 15.83 4.48 -10.71
C THR A 152 15.51 3.02 -10.52
N LEU A 153 16.06 2.13 -11.35
CA LEU A 153 15.78 0.69 -11.33
C LEU A 153 14.29 0.32 -11.39
N GLY A 154 13.50 1.06 -12.16
CA GLY A 154 12.08 0.77 -12.32
C GLY A 154 11.59 0.96 -13.74
N VAL A 155 10.37 0.49 -13.99
CA VAL A 155 9.67 0.65 -15.28
C VAL A 155 9.43 2.12 -15.59
N ASP A 156 9.19 2.95 -14.56
CA ASP A 156 9.00 4.41 -14.71
C ASP A 156 10.18 5.07 -15.45
N GLN A 157 11.41 4.58 -15.25
CA GLN A 157 12.59 5.08 -15.95
C GLN A 157 12.48 4.99 -17.47
N TYR A 158 11.90 3.89 -17.97
CA TYR A 158 11.74 3.66 -19.41
C TYR A 158 10.53 4.41 -19.95
N LEU A 159 9.43 4.40 -19.20
CA LEU A 159 8.19 5.09 -19.60
C LEU A 159 8.39 6.60 -19.69
N ILE A 160 9.13 7.20 -18.77
CA ILE A 160 9.43 8.64 -18.81
C ILE A 160 10.19 9.02 -20.08
N LYS A 161 11.17 8.23 -20.49
CA LYS A 161 11.91 8.49 -21.75
C LYS A 161 11.00 8.53 -22.98
N THR A 162 9.95 7.72 -22.98
CA THR A 162 8.99 7.61 -24.10
C THR A 162 7.88 8.68 -24.01
N LEU A 163 7.45 9.02 -22.80
CA LEU A 163 6.32 9.93 -22.58
C LEU A 163 6.76 11.40 -22.54
N GLN A 164 7.98 11.70 -22.08
CA GLN A 164 8.46 13.07 -21.96
C GLN A 164 8.39 13.85 -23.30
N PRO A 165 8.87 13.34 -24.45
CA PRO A 165 8.76 14.06 -25.72
C PRO A 165 7.31 14.32 -26.15
N ARG A 166 6.40 13.40 -25.80
CA ARG A 166 4.96 13.56 -26.11
C ARG A 166 4.32 14.62 -25.23
N ALA A 167 4.71 14.65 -23.94
CA ALA A 167 4.24 15.65 -22.99
C ALA A 167 4.71 17.06 -23.37
N ASP A 168 5.96 17.18 -23.80
CA ASP A 168 6.56 18.44 -24.27
C ASP A 168 5.87 18.95 -25.54
N ASN A 169 5.35 18.05 -26.38
CA ASN A 169 4.51 18.37 -27.55
C ASN A 169 3.02 18.63 -27.21
N GLY A 170 2.69 18.82 -25.91
CA GLY A 170 1.35 19.21 -25.45
C GLY A 170 0.36 18.06 -25.29
N ASN A 171 0.80 16.79 -25.32
CA ASN A 171 -0.10 15.66 -25.07
C ASN A 171 -0.49 15.58 -23.59
N LYS A 172 -1.74 15.92 -23.28
CA LYS A 172 -2.30 15.97 -21.91
C LYS A 172 -2.26 14.61 -21.20
N LEU A 173 -2.48 13.50 -21.93
CA LEU A 173 -2.42 12.16 -21.35
C LEU A 173 -0.99 11.81 -20.91
N ALA A 174 0.01 12.13 -21.74
CA ALA A 174 1.40 11.92 -21.38
C ALA A 174 1.80 12.77 -20.15
N GLN A 175 1.33 14.02 -20.07
CA GLN A 175 1.56 14.88 -18.90
C GLN A 175 0.93 14.28 -17.63
N ALA A 176 -0.32 13.81 -17.69
CA ALA A 176 -1.00 13.18 -16.57
C ALA A 176 -0.27 11.89 -16.10
N LEU A 177 0.15 11.04 -17.03
CA LEU A 177 0.89 9.82 -16.70
C LEU A 177 2.24 10.11 -16.03
N LEU A 178 2.95 11.14 -16.47
CA LEU A 178 4.21 11.56 -15.86
C LEU A 178 4.07 12.04 -14.41
N LEU A 179 2.91 12.57 -14.04
CA LEU A 179 2.61 12.96 -12.65
C LEU A 179 2.49 11.76 -11.71
N LEU A 180 2.12 10.60 -12.23
CA LEU A 180 1.92 9.37 -11.47
C LEU A 180 3.20 8.54 -11.27
N MET A 181 4.30 8.94 -11.93
CA MET A 181 5.60 8.24 -11.98
C MET A 181 6.68 8.85 -11.07
#